data_f43f9242727d9281f36a6a197e914cd5
#
_entry.id   f43f9242727d9281f36a6a197e914cd5
#
_cell.length_a   1.000
_cell.length_b   1.000
_cell.length_c   1.000
_cell.angle_alpha   90.00
_cell.angle_beta   90.00
_cell.angle_gamma   90.00
#
_symmetry.space_group_name_H-M   'P 1'
#
loop_
_entity.id
_entity.type
_entity.pdbx_description
1 polymer ?
#
loop_
_entity_poly.entity_id
_entity_poly.type
_entity_poly.pdbx_seq_one_letter_code
_entity_poly.pdbx_strand_id
1 'polypeptide(L)'
;VAKPLRRGMIPAFDVEIRHNYDVADLRTDLTADQVASGFTDHHGYESLGLPSWQDVAECLSAEAEILAQAAQSSASDGIKEVLDAIDDEDGVEFVELMAAFFGNDVGVAGLSLALSAARGATFYSCSSGLDSHHHAEYPMVGVVPDAQRASLLAELAERAGCGIGQQWGRWYLNAESVSSMHTLGQLILEQREAFDALPEPKWVDGLAEQLERINDY
;
A
#
# COMPACT_ATOMS: atom_id res chain seq x y z
N VAL A 1 -2.44 19.14 -27.28
CA VAL A 1 -1.90 20.31 -26.54
C VAL A 1 -1.71 19.81 -25.11
N ALA A 2 -0.45 19.53 -24.71
CA ALA A 2 -0.13 19.04 -23.37
C ALA A 2 -0.60 20.09 -22.34
N LYS A 3 -1.38 19.61 -21.34
CA LYS A 3 -1.76 20.43 -20.18
C LYS A 3 -0.48 20.86 -19.47
N PRO A 4 -0.32 22.14 -19.08
CA PRO A 4 0.88 22.55 -18.34
C PRO A 4 0.91 21.82 -17.02
N LEU A 5 1.98 21.06 -16.78
CA LEU A 5 2.31 20.49 -15.46
C LEU A 5 2.30 21.64 -14.45
N ARG A 6 1.43 21.57 -13.47
CA ARG A 6 1.39 22.54 -12.38
C ARG A 6 2.65 22.33 -11.55
N ARG A 7 3.44 23.38 -11.34
CA ARG A 7 4.64 23.36 -10.50
C ARG A 7 4.25 23.03 -9.05
N GLY A 8 5.02 22.17 -8.40
CA GLY A 8 4.89 21.87 -6.98
C GLY A 8 3.69 20.97 -6.64
N MET A 9 3.58 19.78 -7.24
CA MET A 9 2.50 18.83 -6.96
C MET A 9 3.05 17.40 -6.87
N ILE A 10 2.48 16.65 -5.93
CA ILE A 10 2.52 15.18 -5.96
C ILE A 10 2.02 14.75 -7.35
N PRO A 11 2.71 13.84 -8.04
CA PRO A 11 2.30 13.38 -9.37
C PRO A 11 0.84 12.90 -9.39
N ALA A 12 0.09 13.30 -10.40
CA ALA A 12 -1.27 12.83 -10.67
C ALA A 12 -1.29 12.08 -12.00
N PHE A 13 -1.91 10.93 -12.01
CA PHE A 13 -1.94 9.98 -13.11
C PHE A 13 -3.33 9.94 -13.75
N ASP A 14 -3.37 9.78 -15.07
CA ASP A 14 -4.63 9.66 -15.83
C ASP A 14 -5.13 8.21 -15.75
N VAL A 15 -5.84 7.87 -14.69
CA VAL A 15 -6.48 6.58 -14.47
C VAL A 15 -7.97 6.75 -14.21
N GLU A 16 -8.78 5.91 -14.80
CA GLU A 16 -10.21 5.90 -14.52
C GLU A 16 -10.51 5.15 -13.22
N ILE A 17 -11.05 5.86 -12.24
CA ILE A 17 -11.44 5.26 -10.97
C ILE A 17 -12.74 4.47 -11.16
N ARG A 18 -12.63 3.16 -11.04
CA ARG A 18 -13.73 2.21 -11.19
C ARG A 18 -13.76 1.21 -10.03
N HIS A 19 -14.95 0.72 -9.72
CA HIS A 19 -15.19 -0.37 -8.76
C HIS A 19 -15.66 -1.60 -9.56
N ASN A 20 -14.70 -2.34 -10.10
CA ASN A 20 -14.95 -3.51 -10.94
C ASN A 20 -14.50 -4.79 -10.22
N TYR A 21 -15.35 -5.30 -9.35
CA TYR A 21 -15.10 -6.50 -8.56
C TYR A 21 -16.38 -7.28 -8.30
N ASP A 22 -16.23 -8.58 -8.04
CA ASP A 22 -17.26 -9.46 -7.49
C ASP A 22 -16.70 -10.15 -6.25
N VAL A 23 -17.34 -9.93 -5.09
CA VAL A 23 -16.93 -10.55 -3.83
C VAL A 23 -17.05 -12.07 -3.88
N ALA A 24 -17.96 -12.62 -4.68
CA ALA A 24 -18.10 -14.06 -4.86
C ALA A 24 -16.91 -14.71 -5.58
N ASP A 25 -16.17 -13.93 -6.36
CA ASP A 25 -14.99 -14.38 -7.10
C ASP A 25 -13.69 -14.17 -6.30
N LEU A 26 -13.77 -13.70 -5.05
CA LEU A 26 -12.57 -13.54 -4.21
C LEU A 26 -11.92 -14.89 -3.91
N ARG A 27 -10.61 -14.86 -3.86
CA ARG A 27 -9.83 -16.02 -3.46
C ARG A 27 -9.95 -16.26 -1.95
N THR A 28 -10.59 -17.35 -1.54
CA THR A 28 -10.87 -17.66 -0.13
C THR A 28 -10.04 -18.79 0.44
N ASP A 29 -9.20 -19.42 -0.38
CA ASP A 29 -8.43 -20.62 -0.09
C ASP A 29 -6.95 -20.34 0.23
N LEU A 30 -6.64 -19.12 0.69
CA LEU A 30 -5.28 -18.73 1.04
C LEU A 30 -4.71 -19.57 2.17
N THR A 31 -3.44 -19.97 2.01
CA THR A 31 -2.65 -20.62 3.04
C THR A 31 -1.61 -19.67 3.63
N ALA A 32 -1.13 -19.96 4.85
CA ALA A 32 -0.06 -19.19 5.49
C ALA A 32 1.21 -19.13 4.62
N ASP A 33 1.58 -20.23 3.97
CA ASP A 33 2.73 -20.33 3.05
C ASP A 33 2.59 -19.36 1.87
N GLN A 34 1.42 -19.29 1.23
CA GLN A 34 1.17 -18.35 0.13
C GLN A 34 1.26 -16.90 0.57
N VAL A 35 0.74 -16.57 1.75
CA VAL A 35 0.81 -15.21 2.29
C VAL A 35 2.24 -14.86 2.68
N ALA A 36 2.96 -15.77 3.34
CA ALA A 36 4.36 -15.58 3.74
C ALA A 36 5.28 -15.36 2.53
N SER A 37 5.07 -16.13 1.43
CA SER A 37 5.85 -15.99 0.20
C SER A 37 5.52 -14.73 -0.63
N GLY A 38 4.61 -13.88 -0.18
CA GLY A 38 4.19 -12.67 -0.91
C GLY A 38 3.60 -12.97 -2.28
N PHE A 39 3.10 -14.21 -2.50
CA PHE A 39 2.61 -14.69 -3.81
C PHE A 39 3.66 -14.61 -4.92
N THR A 40 4.88 -14.91 -4.69
CA THR A 40 6.12 -14.99 -5.49
C THR A 40 6.10 -14.55 -6.96
N ASP A 41 4.95 -14.29 -7.54
CA ASP A 41 4.70 -13.87 -8.93
C ASP A 41 4.72 -12.34 -9.13
N HIS A 42 4.97 -11.54 -8.07
CA HIS A 42 4.94 -10.08 -8.11
C HIS A 42 6.28 -9.44 -7.68
N HIS A 43 7.25 -9.41 -8.58
CA HIS A 43 8.46 -8.57 -8.51
C HIS A 43 9.21 -8.60 -7.16
N GLY A 44 9.20 -9.74 -6.46
CA GLY A 44 9.89 -9.88 -5.18
C GLY A 44 9.20 -9.20 -4.00
N TYR A 45 7.89 -8.96 -4.07
CA TYR A 45 7.13 -8.46 -2.94
C TYR A 45 7.24 -9.41 -1.75
N GLU A 46 7.69 -8.89 -0.63
CA GLU A 46 7.81 -9.63 0.62
C GLU A 46 6.56 -9.43 1.48
N SER A 47 6.15 -10.48 2.18
CA SER A 47 5.02 -10.38 3.10
C SER A 47 5.34 -9.45 4.26
N LEU A 48 4.44 -8.51 4.52
CA LEU A 48 4.55 -7.59 5.67
C LEU A 48 4.20 -8.27 7.01
N GLY A 49 3.83 -9.54 6.98
CA GLY A 49 3.36 -10.25 8.16
C GLY A 49 2.05 -9.65 8.70
N LEU A 50 2.01 -9.45 10.01
CA LEU A 50 0.89 -8.83 10.72
C LEU A 50 1.39 -7.61 11.50
N PRO A 51 1.61 -6.46 10.84
CA PRO A 51 2.02 -5.24 11.53
C PRO A 51 0.96 -4.82 12.56
N SER A 52 1.39 -4.16 13.62
CA SER A 52 0.47 -3.60 14.60
C SER A 52 -0.18 -2.31 14.06
N TRP A 53 -1.31 -1.92 14.64
CA TRP A 53 -1.93 -0.62 14.34
C TRP A 53 -1.04 0.57 14.73
N GLN A 54 -0.08 0.37 15.64
CA GLN A 54 0.93 1.37 15.97
C GLN A 54 1.93 1.53 14.83
N ASP A 55 2.44 0.44 14.26
CA ASP A 55 3.32 0.50 13.08
C ASP A 55 2.63 1.21 11.91
N VAL A 56 1.34 0.94 11.69
CA VAL A 56 0.53 1.63 10.68
C VAL A 56 0.45 3.13 10.95
N ALA A 57 0.18 3.53 12.20
CA ALA A 57 0.07 4.93 12.56
C ALA A 57 1.41 5.69 12.40
N GLU A 58 2.52 5.07 12.80
CA GLU A 58 3.86 5.61 12.65
C GLU A 58 4.24 5.76 11.17
N CYS A 59 4.02 4.73 10.36
CA CYS A 59 4.27 4.76 8.92
C CYS A 59 3.44 5.85 8.22
N LEU A 60 2.13 5.93 8.48
CA LEU A 60 1.26 6.96 7.91
C LEU A 60 1.67 8.36 8.36
N SER A 61 2.16 8.54 9.60
CA SER A 61 2.65 9.84 10.06
C SER A 61 3.90 10.26 9.29
N ALA A 62 4.88 9.38 9.13
CA ALA A 62 6.09 9.64 8.36
C ALA A 62 5.78 9.92 6.88
N GLU A 63 4.88 9.13 6.27
CA GLU A 63 4.39 9.39 4.92
C GLU A 63 3.76 10.78 4.78
N ALA A 64 2.91 11.19 5.73
CA ALA A 64 2.25 12.48 5.70
C ALA A 64 3.25 13.64 5.69
N GLU A 65 4.35 13.53 6.44
CA GLU A 65 5.41 14.53 6.49
C GLU A 65 6.10 14.67 5.14
N ILE A 66 6.46 13.56 4.50
CA ILE A 66 7.09 13.56 3.18
C ILE A 66 6.13 14.12 2.13
N LEU A 67 4.87 13.67 2.12
CA LEU A 67 3.85 14.16 1.18
C LEU A 67 3.61 15.66 1.35
N ALA A 68 3.60 16.18 2.58
CA ALA A 68 3.45 17.60 2.87
C ALA A 68 4.65 18.42 2.37
N GLN A 69 5.87 17.91 2.47
CA GLN A 69 7.07 18.55 1.93
C GLN A 69 7.07 18.47 0.40
N ALA A 70 6.77 17.30 -0.18
CA ALA A 70 6.69 17.09 -1.61
C ALA A 70 5.67 18.03 -2.29
N ALA A 71 4.53 18.28 -1.64
CA ALA A 71 3.52 19.21 -2.13
C ALA A 71 4.02 20.68 -2.21
N GLN A 72 5.07 21.03 -1.50
CA GLN A 72 5.71 22.37 -1.51
C GLN A 72 6.88 22.44 -2.50
N SER A 73 7.36 21.31 -2.99
CA SER A 73 8.45 21.22 -3.96
C SER A 73 8.08 21.89 -5.28
N SER A 74 9.08 22.35 -6.02
CA SER A 74 8.94 22.84 -7.39
C SER A 74 9.33 21.80 -8.44
N ALA A 75 9.80 20.64 -8.02
CA ALA A 75 10.19 19.53 -8.91
C ALA A 75 8.96 18.88 -9.58
N SER A 76 9.19 18.15 -10.66
CA SER A 76 8.16 17.35 -11.33
C SER A 76 7.77 16.12 -10.50
N ASP A 77 8.71 15.62 -9.68
CA ASP A 77 8.50 14.59 -8.67
C ASP A 77 9.01 15.12 -7.31
N GLY A 78 8.10 15.67 -6.54
CA GLY A 78 8.42 16.26 -5.24
C GLY A 78 8.77 15.21 -4.19
N ILE A 79 8.25 13.98 -4.30
CA ILE A 79 8.58 12.89 -3.36
C ILE A 79 10.04 12.51 -3.54
N LYS A 80 10.46 12.28 -4.80
CA LYS A 80 11.86 11.97 -5.09
C LYS A 80 12.80 13.07 -4.62
N GLU A 81 12.48 14.35 -4.86
CA GLU A 81 13.30 15.48 -4.40
C GLU A 81 13.46 15.48 -2.88
N VAL A 82 12.39 15.21 -2.11
CA VAL A 82 12.46 15.16 -0.65
C VAL A 82 13.31 13.98 -0.19
N LEU A 83 13.14 12.80 -0.78
CA LEU A 83 13.90 11.61 -0.42
C LEU A 83 15.39 11.75 -0.76
N ASP A 84 15.73 12.28 -1.94
CA ASP A 84 17.10 12.56 -2.34
C ASP A 84 17.77 13.58 -1.35
N ALA A 85 17.00 14.58 -0.90
CA ALA A 85 17.52 15.57 0.06
C ALA A 85 17.82 14.96 1.45
N ILE A 86 16.97 14.04 1.92
CA ILE A 86 17.20 13.31 3.19
C ILE A 86 18.43 12.41 3.07
N ASP A 87 18.58 11.66 1.98
CA ASP A 87 19.72 10.79 1.75
C ASP A 87 21.05 11.56 1.65
N ASP A 88 21.04 12.71 0.97
CA ASP A 88 22.20 13.60 0.82
C ASP A 88 22.61 14.27 2.15
N GLU A 89 21.66 14.57 3.04
CA GLU A 89 21.90 15.23 4.33
C GLU A 89 22.31 14.22 5.41
N ASP A 90 21.59 13.13 5.55
CA ASP A 90 21.86 12.03 6.50
C ASP A 90 21.40 10.68 5.98
N GLY A 91 22.34 9.92 5.40
CA GLY A 91 22.06 8.58 4.87
C GLY A 91 21.61 7.58 5.95
N VAL A 92 21.88 7.81 7.25
CA VAL A 92 21.38 6.97 8.36
C VAL A 92 19.90 7.24 8.57
N GLU A 93 19.50 8.51 8.62
CA GLU A 93 18.08 8.90 8.72
C GLU A 93 17.28 8.35 7.53
N PHE A 94 17.83 8.41 6.33
CA PHE A 94 17.20 7.82 5.14
C PHE A 94 16.97 6.31 5.29
N VAL A 95 17.97 5.55 5.78
CA VAL A 95 17.85 4.11 5.99
C VAL A 95 16.80 3.79 7.06
N GLU A 96 16.77 4.55 8.17
CA GLU A 96 15.76 4.39 9.22
C GLU A 96 14.35 4.70 8.70
N LEU A 97 14.20 5.73 7.87
CA LEU A 97 12.96 6.09 7.22
C LEU A 97 12.47 4.97 6.28
N MET A 98 13.35 4.45 5.45
CA MET A 98 13.01 3.33 4.54
C MET A 98 12.63 2.07 5.31
N ALA A 99 13.28 1.80 6.45
CA ALA A 99 12.91 0.70 7.33
C ALA A 99 11.50 0.89 7.92
N ALA A 100 11.12 2.12 8.28
CA ALA A 100 9.77 2.44 8.76
C ALA A 100 8.68 2.23 7.70
N PHE A 101 9.05 2.22 6.42
CA PHE A 101 8.14 1.89 5.31
C PHE A 101 8.16 0.41 4.92
N PHE A 102 8.89 -0.44 5.66
CA PHE A 102 8.94 -1.88 5.41
C PHE A 102 9.30 -2.22 3.96
N GLY A 103 10.20 -1.46 3.36
CA GLY A 103 10.64 -1.65 1.97
C GLY A 103 9.61 -1.27 0.90
N ASN A 104 8.48 -0.66 1.27
CA ASN A 104 7.50 -0.16 0.31
C ASN A 104 7.83 1.27 -0.13
N ASP A 105 7.35 1.64 -1.31
CA ASP A 105 7.43 3.01 -1.79
C ASP A 105 6.61 3.98 -0.92
N VAL A 106 7.13 5.18 -0.72
CA VAL A 106 6.38 6.28 -0.09
C VAL A 106 5.09 6.56 -0.86
N GLY A 107 4.01 6.74 -0.12
CA GLY A 107 2.69 7.01 -0.64
C GLY A 107 1.81 5.77 -0.85
N VAL A 108 2.40 4.56 -0.72
CA VAL A 108 1.66 3.29 -0.69
C VAL A 108 2.05 2.40 0.50
N ALA A 109 3.12 2.74 1.22
CA ALA A 109 3.59 1.98 2.38
C ALA A 109 2.54 1.94 3.50
N GLY A 110 2.03 3.10 3.91
CA GLY A 110 1.01 3.20 4.95
C GLY A 110 -0.27 2.43 4.61
N LEU A 111 -0.70 2.44 3.35
CA LEU A 111 -1.83 1.63 2.89
C LEU A 111 -1.50 0.13 2.94
N SER A 112 -0.33 -0.28 2.47
CA SER A 112 0.09 -1.69 2.47
C SER A 112 0.12 -2.25 3.91
N LEU A 113 0.68 -1.48 4.86
CA LEU A 113 0.67 -1.84 6.27
C LEU A 113 -0.76 -1.89 6.84
N ALA A 114 -1.59 -0.88 6.54
CA ALA A 114 -2.97 -0.83 7.04
C ALA A 114 -3.81 -2.02 6.56
N LEU A 115 -3.65 -2.42 5.30
CA LEU A 115 -4.30 -3.60 4.74
C LEU A 115 -3.82 -4.89 5.42
N SER A 116 -2.51 -5.02 5.67
CA SER A 116 -1.94 -6.19 6.35
C SER A 116 -2.37 -6.25 7.82
N ALA A 117 -2.38 -5.12 8.55
CA ALA A 117 -2.93 -5.02 9.92
C ALA A 117 -4.41 -5.40 9.97
N ALA A 118 -5.20 -4.98 8.97
CA ALA A 118 -6.60 -5.36 8.80
C ALA A 118 -6.80 -6.82 8.39
N ARG A 119 -5.73 -7.64 8.31
CA ARG A 119 -5.78 -9.05 7.86
C ARG A 119 -6.16 -9.23 6.39
N GLY A 120 -5.87 -8.26 5.54
CA GLY A 120 -5.81 -8.46 4.09
C GLY A 120 -4.45 -9.05 3.70
N ALA A 121 -4.43 -10.06 2.85
CA ALA A 121 -3.16 -10.61 2.35
C ALA A 121 -2.64 -9.73 1.21
N THR A 122 -1.68 -8.85 1.50
CA THR A 122 -1.03 -7.97 0.52
C THR A 122 -0.01 -8.76 -0.32
N PHE A 123 0.19 -8.37 -1.58
CA PHE A 123 1.08 -9.09 -2.51
C PHE A 123 1.73 -8.19 -3.57
N TYR A 124 1.45 -6.89 -3.56
CA TYR A 124 2.00 -5.94 -4.51
C TYR A 124 1.84 -4.51 -3.98
N SER A 125 2.85 -3.68 -4.19
CA SER A 125 2.75 -2.22 -3.99
C SER A 125 3.62 -1.50 -5.01
N CYS A 126 3.17 -0.34 -5.48
CA CYS A 126 3.95 0.55 -6.34
C CYS A 126 3.36 1.95 -6.28
N SER A 127 4.19 2.95 -6.00
CA SER A 127 3.78 4.36 -5.98
C SER A 127 3.66 4.99 -7.36
N SER A 128 4.19 4.32 -8.40
CA SER A 128 4.21 4.83 -9.77
C SER A 128 4.93 6.19 -9.90
N GLY A 129 6.22 6.22 -9.51
CA GLY A 129 7.07 7.40 -9.72
C GLY A 129 7.36 7.69 -11.19
N LEU A 130 8.07 8.80 -11.43
CA LEU A 130 8.44 9.22 -12.78
C LEU A 130 9.72 8.57 -13.31
N ASP A 131 10.37 7.72 -12.52
CA ASP A 131 11.60 7.03 -12.91
C ASP A 131 11.33 5.62 -13.47
N SER A 132 12.39 4.97 -13.96
CA SER A 132 12.31 3.66 -14.61
C SER A 132 12.22 2.47 -13.63
N HIS A 133 12.22 2.71 -12.34
CA HIS A 133 12.16 1.65 -11.31
C HIS A 133 10.74 1.23 -10.96
N HIS A 134 9.75 2.05 -11.34
CA HIS A 134 8.34 1.75 -11.10
C HIS A 134 7.75 0.88 -12.20
N HIS A 135 6.91 -0.09 -11.79
CA HIS A 135 6.32 -1.08 -12.69
C HIS A 135 4.85 -0.82 -13.01
N ALA A 136 4.16 -0.01 -12.20
CA ALA A 136 2.77 0.37 -12.44
C ALA A 136 2.68 1.73 -13.16
N GLU A 137 1.66 1.91 -13.99
CA GLU A 137 1.39 3.17 -14.69
C GLU A 137 0.77 4.23 -13.76
N TYR A 138 0.23 3.81 -12.62
CA TYR A 138 -0.41 4.65 -11.58
C TYR A 138 -0.26 3.95 -10.21
N PRO A 139 -0.43 4.68 -9.09
CA PRO A 139 -0.30 4.09 -7.75
C PRO A 139 -1.23 2.91 -7.55
N MET A 140 -0.65 1.80 -7.06
CA MET A 140 -1.38 0.54 -6.93
C MET A 140 -0.92 -0.26 -5.71
N VAL A 141 -1.89 -0.88 -5.01
CA VAL A 141 -1.63 -1.89 -3.96
C VAL A 141 -2.51 -3.11 -4.21
N GLY A 142 -1.89 -4.28 -4.24
CA GLY A 142 -2.56 -5.57 -4.40
C GLY A 142 -2.89 -6.20 -3.05
N VAL A 143 -4.13 -6.67 -2.89
CA VAL A 143 -4.61 -7.31 -1.67
C VAL A 143 -5.64 -8.41 -1.97
N VAL A 144 -5.65 -9.45 -1.15
CA VAL A 144 -6.72 -10.44 -1.13
C VAL A 144 -7.46 -10.32 0.21
N PRO A 145 -8.58 -9.59 0.26
CA PRO A 145 -9.44 -9.58 1.44
C PRO A 145 -10.33 -10.82 1.48
N ASP A 146 -10.83 -11.18 2.65
CA ASP A 146 -12.00 -12.07 2.73
C ASP A 146 -13.31 -11.28 2.45
N ALA A 147 -14.42 -11.99 2.30
CA ALA A 147 -15.70 -11.39 1.92
C ALA A 147 -16.21 -10.34 2.93
N GLN A 148 -15.91 -10.49 4.23
CA GLN A 148 -16.34 -9.54 5.27
C GLN A 148 -15.50 -8.26 5.21
N ARG A 149 -14.18 -8.39 5.06
CA ARG A 149 -13.26 -7.27 4.90
C ARG A 149 -13.46 -6.56 3.57
N ALA A 150 -13.78 -7.30 2.51
CA ALA A 150 -14.03 -6.74 1.19
C ALA A 150 -15.12 -5.65 1.21
N SER A 151 -16.24 -5.90 1.90
CA SER A 151 -17.33 -4.93 1.97
C SER A 151 -16.92 -3.62 2.64
N LEU A 152 -16.17 -3.71 3.75
CA LEU A 152 -15.67 -2.53 4.47
C LEU A 152 -14.62 -1.79 3.66
N LEU A 153 -13.67 -2.52 3.07
CA LEU A 153 -12.61 -1.94 2.22
C LEU A 153 -13.18 -1.22 0.99
N ALA A 154 -14.22 -1.77 0.36
CA ALA A 154 -14.85 -1.15 -0.80
C ALA A 154 -15.46 0.21 -0.47
N GLU A 155 -16.16 0.32 0.68
CA GLU A 155 -16.70 1.59 1.16
C GLU A 155 -15.59 2.62 1.43
N LEU A 156 -14.50 2.19 2.08
CA LEU A 156 -13.39 3.08 2.39
C LEU A 156 -12.63 3.51 1.13
N ALA A 157 -12.46 2.61 0.15
CA ALA A 157 -11.85 2.93 -1.14
C ALA A 157 -12.65 4.00 -1.91
N GLU A 158 -13.98 3.87 -1.95
CA GLU A 158 -14.86 4.88 -2.56
C GLU A 158 -14.70 6.25 -1.87
N ARG A 159 -14.69 6.27 -0.53
CA ARG A 159 -14.51 7.51 0.26
C ARG A 159 -13.15 8.17 0.03
N ALA A 160 -12.11 7.37 -0.19
CA ALA A 160 -10.75 7.86 -0.47
C ALA A 160 -10.54 8.29 -1.94
N GLY A 161 -11.50 8.04 -2.82
CA GLY A 161 -11.36 8.25 -4.27
C GLY A 161 -10.42 7.22 -4.91
N CYS A 162 -10.33 6.02 -4.35
CA CYS A 162 -9.57 4.90 -4.90
C CYS A 162 -10.46 3.96 -5.70
N GLY A 163 -9.94 3.41 -6.79
CA GLY A 163 -10.58 2.37 -7.57
C GLY A 163 -10.25 0.97 -7.08
N ILE A 164 -11.06 0.00 -7.49
CA ILE A 164 -10.85 -1.42 -7.24
C ILE A 164 -10.97 -2.17 -8.57
N GLY A 165 -9.89 -2.77 -9.03
CA GLY A 165 -9.88 -3.77 -10.08
C GLY A 165 -9.75 -5.17 -9.48
N GLN A 166 -10.31 -6.18 -10.16
CA GLN A 166 -10.17 -7.57 -9.72
C GLN A 166 -9.62 -8.44 -10.85
N GLN A 167 -8.63 -9.27 -10.51
CA GLN A 167 -8.06 -10.25 -11.40
C GLN A 167 -7.68 -11.52 -10.62
N TRP A 168 -8.09 -12.69 -11.09
CA TRP A 168 -7.80 -14.00 -10.47
C TRP A 168 -8.16 -14.10 -8.99
N GLY A 169 -9.27 -13.47 -8.59
CA GLY A 169 -9.72 -13.47 -7.20
C GLY A 169 -8.92 -12.55 -6.26
N ARG A 170 -8.09 -11.66 -6.80
CA ARG A 170 -7.26 -10.69 -6.09
C ARG A 170 -7.72 -9.28 -6.43
N TRP A 171 -7.66 -8.36 -5.49
CA TRP A 171 -7.96 -6.96 -5.69
C TRP A 171 -6.69 -6.14 -5.94
N TYR A 172 -6.82 -5.17 -6.83
CA TYR A 172 -5.85 -4.12 -7.10
C TYR A 172 -6.52 -2.78 -6.81
N LEU A 173 -6.15 -2.19 -5.67
CA LEU A 173 -6.54 -0.84 -5.30
C LEU A 173 -5.67 0.13 -6.11
N ASN A 174 -6.29 1.13 -6.72
CA ASN A 174 -5.58 2.11 -7.56
C ASN A 174 -6.11 3.52 -7.31
N ALA A 175 -5.31 4.53 -7.65
CA ALA A 175 -5.70 5.93 -7.48
C ALA A 175 -5.03 6.84 -8.50
N GLU A 176 -5.59 8.03 -8.69
CA GLU A 176 -4.97 9.10 -9.49
C GLU A 176 -3.71 9.68 -8.83
N SER A 177 -3.53 9.48 -7.51
CA SER A 177 -2.35 9.95 -6.79
C SER A 177 -2.08 9.13 -5.54
N VAL A 178 -0.84 9.14 -5.08
CA VAL A 178 -0.44 8.54 -3.78
C VAL A 178 -1.15 9.19 -2.60
N SER A 179 -1.61 10.44 -2.71
CA SER A 179 -2.38 11.10 -1.65
C SER A 179 -3.72 10.41 -1.39
N SER A 180 -4.39 9.90 -2.44
CA SER A 180 -5.62 9.10 -2.26
C SER A 180 -5.32 7.74 -1.62
N MET A 181 -4.20 7.11 -1.98
CA MET A 181 -3.76 5.86 -1.36
C MET A 181 -3.46 6.06 0.13
N HIS A 182 -2.72 7.12 0.46
CA HIS A 182 -2.46 7.51 1.85
C HIS A 182 -3.76 7.77 2.62
N THR A 183 -4.71 8.49 2.03
CA THR A 183 -6.04 8.74 2.63
C THR A 183 -6.78 7.43 2.91
N LEU A 184 -6.72 6.45 2.00
CA LEU A 184 -7.32 5.14 2.24
C LEU A 184 -6.66 4.43 3.43
N GLY A 185 -5.33 4.47 3.55
CA GLY A 185 -4.60 3.94 4.70
C GLY A 185 -5.07 4.57 6.02
N GLN A 186 -5.24 5.91 6.05
CA GLN A 186 -5.77 6.62 7.21
C GLN A 186 -7.20 6.19 7.56
N LEU A 187 -8.08 6.06 6.58
CA LEU A 187 -9.46 5.61 6.80
C LEU A 187 -9.53 4.18 7.35
N ILE A 188 -8.65 3.29 6.89
CA ILE A 188 -8.52 1.93 7.44
C ILE A 188 -8.08 1.98 8.91
N LEU A 189 -7.06 2.79 9.23
CA LEU A 189 -6.59 2.97 10.61
C LEU A 189 -7.71 3.55 11.53
N GLU A 190 -8.49 4.51 11.06
CA GLU A 190 -9.63 5.06 11.78
C GLU A 190 -10.70 4.00 12.08
N GLN A 191 -10.85 3.01 11.20
CA GLN A 191 -11.81 1.92 11.32
C GLN A 191 -11.20 0.63 11.92
N ARG A 192 -10.02 0.69 12.52
CA ARG A 192 -9.30 -0.47 13.09
C ARG A 192 -10.16 -1.36 13.99
N GLU A 193 -11.01 -0.76 14.83
CA GLU A 193 -11.88 -1.51 15.73
C GLU A 193 -12.92 -2.35 14.96
N ALA A 194 -13.40 -1.86 13.82
CA ALA A 194 -14.31 -2.61 12.97
C ALA A 194 -13.60 -3.79 12.28
N PHE A 195 -12.34 -3.62 11.87
CA PHE A 195 -11.53 -4.72 11.32
C PHE A 195 -11.17 -5.76 12.39
N ASP A 196 -10.79 -5.33 13.59
CA ASP A 196 -10.44 -6.21 14.71
C ASP A 196 -11.66 -7.01 15.23
N ALA A 197 -12.88 -6.51 15.03
CA ALA A 197 -14.10 -7.22 15.37
C ALA A 197 -14.46 -8.35 14.39
N LEU A 198 -13.82 -8.41 13.21
CA LEU A 198 -14.05 -9.48 12.23
C LEU A 198 -13.28 -10.75 12.61
N PRO A 199 -13.82 -11.94 12.31
CA PRO A 199 -13.10 -13.20 12.51
C PRO A 199 -11.75 -13.20 11.80
N GLU A 200 -10.74 -13.78 12.41
CA GLU A 200 -9.44 -13.93 11.76
C GLU A 200 -9.50 -14.91 10.58
N PRO A 201 -8.84 -14.56 9.45
CA PRO A 201 -8.69 -15.48 8.33
C PRO A 201 -7.85 -16.71 8.73
N LYS A 202 -8.16 -17.88 8.17
CA LYS A 202 -7.48 -19.13 8.48
C LYS A 202 -5.96 -19.13 8.24
N TRP A 203 -5.50 -18.32 7.29
CA TRP A 203 -4.08 -18.22 6.94
C TRP A 203 -3.25 -17.51 8.02
N VAL A 204 -3.89 -16.78 8.94
CA VAL A 204 -3.18 -16.17 10.09
C VAL A 204 -2.55 -17.23 10.97
N ASP A 205 -3.27 -18.35 11.16
CA ASP A 205 -2.72 -19.52 11.87
C ASP A 205 -1.53 -20.08 11.08
N GLY A 206 -0.35 -20.09 11.70
CA GLY A 206 0.88 -20.60 11.10
C GLY A 206 1.67 -19.59 10.25
N LEU A 207 1.18 -18.35 10.05
CA LEU A 207 1.92 -17.35 9.27
C LEU A 207 3.30 -17.05 9.88
N ALA A 208 3.39 -16.89 11.20
CA ALA A 208 4.65 -16.60 11.87
C ALA A 208 5.69 -17.69 11.60
N GLU A 209 5.29 -18.98 11.69
CA GLU A 209 6.16 -20.11 11.40
C GLU A 209 6.65 -20.12 9.93
N GLN A 210 5.80 -19.72 9.00
CA GLN A 210 6.20 -19.67 7.59
C GLN A 210 7.16 -18.49 7.31
N LEU A 211 6.95 -17.34 7.94
CA LEU A 211 7.86 -16.20 7.83
C LEU A 211 9.25 -16.50 8.39
N GLU A 212 9.33 -17.17 9.55
CA GLU A 212 10.61 -17.63 10.10
C GLU A 212 11.36 -18.55 9.11
N ARG A 213 10.66 -19.49 8.49
CA ARG A 213 11.25 -20.40 7.49
C ARG A 213 11.81 -19.68 6.26
N ILE A 214 11.15 -18.62 5.79
CA ILE A 214 11.61 -17.86 4.61
C ILE A 214 12.86 -17.05 4.98
N ASN A 215 12.93 -16.49 6.18
CA ASN A 215 14.07 -15.69 6.64
C ASN A 215 15.32 -16.54 6.98
N ASP A 216 15.19 -17.84 7.15
CA ASP A 216 16.31 -18.76 7.43
C ASP A 216 17.04 -19.23 6.15
N TYR A 217 16.61 -18.82 4.96
CA TYR A 217 17.22 -19.13 3.67
C TYR A 217 17.83 -17.89 2.99
#